data_efc873deee560deb96b884785c7d23ac
#
_entry.id   efc873deee560deb96b884785c7d23ac
#
_cell.length_a   1.000
_cell.length_b   1.000
_cell.length_c   1.000
_cell.angle_alpha   90.00
_cell.angle_beta   90.00
_cell.angle_gamma   90.00
#
_symmetry.space_group_name_H-M   'P 1'
#
loop_
_entity.id
_entity.type
_entity.pdbx_description
1 polymer ?
#
loop_
_entity_poly.entity_id
_entity_poly.type
_entity_poly.pdbx_seq_one_letter_code
_entity_poly.pdbx_strand_id
1 'polypeptide(L)'
;ATKMILSEAEAIPTVLGLLVIGKSPRDWLPGAYTQFLRIAGIDLADPVQDEAVIDGTVADQIRRLEEKLNAHNHQGIRFGDVAREVREPHYPLDALRQLTRNAVMHRTYESTNAPVRVYWFDDRIEIHNPGGPFGSVTPENFGQPGVTDYRNPNLAESLRALGYVQRFGAGISIARRLLSQRLRFEVQPGFIAAIVRG
;
A
#
# COMPACT_ATOMS: atom_id res chain seq x y z
N ALA A 1 -8.39 16.16 18.08
CA ALA A 1 -7.62 17.06 17.22
C ALA A 1 -6.47 16.29 16.59
N THR A 2 -6.37 16.30 15.27
CA THR A 2 -5.26 15.73 14.54
C THR A 2 -4.00 16.53 14.86
N LYS A 3 -3.01 15.93 15.52
CA LYS A 3 -1.75 16.58 15.93
C LYS A 3 -0.85 16.83 14.72
N MET A 4 -1.23 17.75 13.82
CA MET A 4 -0.46 18.06 12.61
C MET A 4 0.66 19.06 12.85
N ILE A 5 0.56 19.85 13.94
CA ILE A 5 1.58 20.74 14.46
C ILE A 5 1.83 20.42 15.93
N LEU A 6 3.00 20.83 16.46
CA LEU A 6 3.34 20.58 17.87
C LEU A 6 2.39 21.30 18.82
N SER A 7 2.14 22.60 18.58
CA SER A 7 1.21 23.41 19.35
C SER A 7 0.72 24.59 18.50
N GLU A 8 -0.31 25.30 18.97
CA GLU A 8 -0.78 26.53 18.33
C GLU A 8 0.24 27.67 18.42
N ALA A 9 1.07 27.67 19.46
CA ALA A 9 2.14 28.68 19.64
C ALA A 9 3.36 28.38 18.75
N GLU A 10 3.59 27.11 18.44
CA GLU A 10 4.69 26.65 17.61
C GLU A 10 4.13 25.89 16.40
N ALA A 11 3.99 26.58 15.28
CA ALA A 11 3.49 26.01 14.03
C ALA A 11 4.51 25.05 13.36
N ILE A 12 5.26 24.28 14.17
CA ILE A 12 6.22 23.29 13.70
C ILE A 12 5.43 22.03 13.28
N PRO A 13 5.55 21.58 12.03
CA PRO A 13 4.83 20.39 11.57
C PRO A 13 5.35 19.15 12.27
N THR A 14 4.45 18.26 12.63
CA THR A 14 4.78 16.89 13.06
C THR A 14 5.03 16.02 11.83
N VAL A 15 5.57 14.78 12.02
CA VAL A 15 5.65 13.76 10.97
C VAL A 15 4.28 13.54 10.33
N LEU A 16 3.21 13.49 11.12
CA LEU A 16 1.85 13.40 10.61
C LEU A 16 1.49 14.60 9.72
N GLY A 17 1.77 15.82 10.17
CA GLY A 17 1.52 17.04 9.40
C GLY A 17 2.23 17.02 8.06
N LEU A 18 3.50 16.63 8.05
CA LEU A 18 4.29 16.48 6.81
C LEU A 18 3.62 15.46 5.87
N LEU A 19 3.23 14.29 6.37
CA LEU A 19 2.66 13.21 5.56
C LEU A 19 1.26 13.51 5.02
N VAL A 20 0.44 14.26 5.76
CA VAL A 20 -0.99 14.47 5.40
C VAL A 20 -1.21 15.75 4.61
N ILE A 21 -0.50 16.83 4.94
CA ILE A 21 -0.71 18.16 4.34
C ILE A 21 0.57 18.82 3.82
N GLY A 22 1.75 18.24 4.06
CA GLY A 22 3.01 18.78 3.58
C GLY A 22 3.11 18.76 2.06
N LYS A 23 3.63 19.84 1.44
CA LYS A 23 3.82 19.91 -0.01
C LYS A 23 4.87 18.91 -0.51
N SER A 24 5.96 18.73 0.25
CA SER A 24 7.09 17.88 -0.08
C SER A 24 7.52 17.05 1.14
N PRO A 25 6.74 16.04 1.58
CA PRO A 25 7.10 15.22 2.74
C PRO A 25 8.47 14.58 2.60
N ARG A 26 8.87 14.23 1.39
CA ARG A 26 10.12 13.56 1.06
C ARG A 26 11.37 14.39 1.37
N ASP A 27 11.29 15.71 1.36
CA ASP A 27 12.42 16.60 1.71
C ASP A 27 12.82 16.43 3.19
N TRP A 28 11.88 16.04 4.04
CA TRP A 28 12.06 15.85 5.48
C TRP A 28 12.10 14.37 5.88
N LEU A 29 11.42 13.54 5.13
CA LEU A 29 11.30 12.09 5.32
C LEU A 29 11.67 11.39 4.01
N PRO A 30 12.97 11.17 3.73
CA PRO A 30 13.46 10.73 2.41
C PRO A 30 12.80 9.47 1.87
N GLY A 31 12.32 8.59 2.75
CA GLY A 31 11.59 7.40 2.36
C GLY A 31 10.06 7.58 2.22
N ALA A 32 9.51 8.80 2.41
CA ALA A 32 8.06 9.05 2.37
C ALA A 32 7.53 9.11 0.93
N TYR A 33 7.77 8.07 0.15
CA TYR A 33 7.25 7.88 -1.21
C TYR A 33 6.94 6.42 -1.49
N THR A 34 6.30 6.17 -2.62
CA THR A 34 6.03 4.82 -3.12
C THR A 34 6.73 4.64 -4.46
N GLN A 35 7.42 3.53 -4.66
CA GLN A 35 8.01 3.12 -5.94
C GLN A 35 7.11 2.07 -6.58
N PHE A 36 6.76 2.28 -7.85
CA PHE A 36 6.02 1.32 -8.67
C PHE A 36 6.89 0.89 -9.84
N LEU A 37 7.01 -0.42 -10.06
CA LEU A 37 7.66 -1.01 -11.25
C LEU A 37 6.74 -2.04 -11.89
N ARG A 38 6.49 -1.92 -13.20
CA ARG A 38 5.93 -2.98 -14.04
C ARG A 38 7.07 -3.64 -14.79
N ILE A 39 7.28 -4.91 -14.55
CA ILE A 39 8.40 -5.69 -15.08
C ILE A 39 7.86 -6.69 -16.09
N ALA A 40 8.47 -6.74 -17.28
CA ALA A 40 8.15 -7.70 -18.35
C ALA A 40 8.92 -8.98 -18.09
N GLY A 41 8.43 -9.81 -17.20
CA GLY A 41 9.06 -11.04 -16.76
C GLY A 41 8.73 -11.38 -15.32
N ILE A 42 9.53 -12.27 -14.73
CA ILE A 42 9.33 -12.82 -13.39
C ILE A 42 10.46 -12.48 -12.42
N ASP A 43 11.51 -11.82 -12.90
CA ASP A 43 12.69 -11.42 -12.13
C ASP A 43 12.87 -9.90 -12.15
N LEU A 44 13.47 -9.33 -11.09
CA LEU A 44 13.79 -7.90 -11.00
C LEU A 44 14.82 -7.45 -12.04
N ALA A 45 15.61 -8.37 -12.59
CA ALA A 45 16.57 -8.11 -13.68
C ALA A 45 15.90 -8.04 -15.07
N ASP A 46 14.64 -8.44 -15.17
CA ASP A 46 13.89 -8.38 -16.43
C ASP A 46 13.55 -6.92 -16.83
N PRO A 47 13.26 -6.66 -18.10
CA PRO A 47 13.01 -5.30 -18.59
C PRO A 47 11.84 -4.61 -17.87
N VAL A 48 12.06 -3.37 -17.46
CA VAL A 48 11.03 -2.51 -16.87
C VAL A 48 10.17 -1.90 -17.98
N GLN A 49 8.87 -2.14 -17.95
CA GLN A 49 7.88 -1.57 -18.89
C GLN A 49 7.34 -0.22 -18.43
N ASP A 50 7.19 -0.04 -17.13
CA ASP A 50 6.70 1.21 -16.54
C ASP A 50 7.30 1.39 -15.14
N GLU A 51 7.75 2.61 -14.86
CA GLU A 51 8.31 3.00 -13.57
C GLU A 51 7.67 4.30 -13.10
N ALA A 52 7.38 4.38 -11.80
CA ALA A 52 6.93 5.61 -11.19
C ALA A 52 7.48 5.77 -9.77
N VAL A 53 8.00 6.95 -9.50
CA VAL A 53 8.25 7.47 -8.15
C VAL A 53 7.04 8.32 -7.77
N ILE A 54 6.26 7.85 -6.81
CA ILE A 54 5.00 8.46 -6.39
C ILE A 54 5.25 9.12 -5.04
N ASP A 55 5.40 10.42 -5.02
CA ASP A 55 5.62 11.28 -3.84
C ASP A 55 4.43 12.20 -3.58
N GLY A 56 4.59 13.13 -2.64
CA GLY A 56 3.55 14.03 -2.16
C GLY A 56 2.89 13.54 -0.88
N THR A 57 1.71 14.04 -0.55
CA THR A 57 0.96 13.61 0.62
C THR A 57 0.59 12.12 0.52
N VAL A 58 0.33 11.47 1.66
CA VAL A 58 -0.10 10.06 1.65
C VAL A 58 -1.38 9.85 0.84
N ALA A 59 -2.27 10.84 0.82
CA ALA A 59 -3.49 10.80 0.00
C ALA A 59 -3.16 10.81 -1.50
N ASP A 60 -2.22 11.67 -1.93
CA ASP A 60 -1.74 11.73 -3.30
C ASP A 60 -1.05 10.42 -3.71
N GLN A 61 -0.21 9.89 -2.82
CA GLN A 61 0.47 8.62 -3.08
C GLN A 61 -0.53 7.49 -3.27
N ILE A 62 -1.53 7.34 -2.39
CA ILE A 62 -2.58 6.32 -2.51
C ILE A 62 -3.34 6.49 -3.83
N ARG A 63 -3.81 7.69 -4.14
CA ARG A 63 -4.58 7.96 -5.36
C ARG A 63 -3.79 7.61 -6.62
N ARG A 64 -2.56 8.13 -6.76
CA ARG A 64 -1.69 7.89 -7.92
C ARG A 64 -1.27 6.42 -8.05
N LEU A 65 -1.06 5.73 -6.92
CA LEU A 65 -0.78 4.30 -6.93
C LEU A 65 -2.01 3.50 -7.40
N GLU A 66 -3.21 3.84 -6.94
CA GLU A 66 -4.44 3.19 -7.40
C GLU A 66 -4.71 3.42 -8.89
N GLU A 67 -4.35 4.59 -9.42
CA GLU A 67 -4.39 4.86 -10.87
C GLU A 67 -3.44 3.93 -11.65
N LYS A 68 -2.19 3.74 -11.16
CA LYS A 68 -1.24 2.78 -11.74
C LYS A 68 -1.73 1.34 -11.66
N LEU A 69 -2.23 0.91 -10.50
CA LEU A 69 -2.80 -0.43 -10.34
C LEU A 69 -3.97 -0.68 -11.31
N ASN A 70 -4.85 0.30 -11.46
CA ASN A 70 -5.97 0.19 -12.40
C ASN A 70 -5.50 0.16 -13.86
N ALA A 71 -4.52 0.99 -14.23
CA ALA A 71 -3.99 1.06 -15.59
C ALA A 71 -3.36 -0.26 -16.06
N HIS A 72 -2.69 -0.99 -15.16
CA HIS A 72 -2.04 -2.27 -15.47
C HIS A 72 -2.91 -3.51 -15.21
N ASN A 73 -4.08 -3.35 -14.56
CA ASN A 73 -4.96 -4.46 -14.20
C ASN A 73 -5.95 -4.83 -15.32
N HIS A 74 -5.49 -4.81 -16.57
CA HIS A 74 -6.32 -5.19 -17.70
C HIS A 74 -6.10 -6.66 -18.05
N GLN A 75 -7.21 -7.38 -18.20
CA GLN A 75 -7.18 -8.72 -18.76
C GLN A 75 -7.30 -8.71 -20.28
N GLY A 76 -6.79 -9.82 -20.84
CA GLY A 76 -7.14 -10.22 -22.18
C GLY A 76 -8.66 -10.37 -22.34
N ILE A 77 -9.11 -10.08 -23.55
CA ILE A 77 -10.52 -10.15 -23.96
C ILE A 77 -11.00 -11.59 -23.79
N ARG A 78 -11.97 -11.85 -22.89
CA ARG A 78 -12.78 -13.07 -22.97
C ARG A 78 -13.93 -12.81 -23.94
N PHE A 79 -13.97 -13.56 -25.04
CA PHE A 79 -15.14 -13.66 -25.88
C PHE A 79 -16.15 -14.55 -25.13
N GLY A 80 -17.14 -13.95 -24.50
CA GLY A 80 -18.30 -14.68 -23.98
C GLY A 80 -19.30 -14.97 -25.08
N ASP A 81 -20.26 -15.88 -24.84
CA ASP A 81 -21.32 -16.30 -25.77
C ASP A 81 -22.28 -15.19 -26.23
N VAL A 82 -22.10 -13.96 -25.78
CA VAL A 82 -22.86 -12.78 -26.19
C VAL A 82 -21.86 -11.72 -26.62
N ALA A 83 -22.06 -11.09 -27.76
CA ALA A 83 -21.20 -10.12 -28.45
C ALA A 83 -20.85 -8.84 -27.64
N ARG A 84 -20.48 -8.97 -26.39
CA ARG A 84 -19.97 -7.92 -25.52
C ARG A 84 -18.62 -8.36 -24.94
N GLU A 85 -17.59 -7.56 -25.19
CA GLU A 85 -16.31 -7.64 -24.47
C GLU A 85 -16.56 -7.35 -22.99
N VAL A 86 -16.48 -8.36 -22.14
CA VAL A 86 -16.41 -8.16 -20.69
C VAL A 86 -14.93 -8.14 -20.31
N ARG A 87 -14.41 -6.96 -19.99
CA ARG A 87 -13.06 -6.78 -19.43
C ARG A 87 -13.13 -7.05 -17.94
N GLU A 88 -12.80 -8.25 -17.54
CA GLU A 88 -12.63 -8.56 -16.11
C GLU A 88 -11.21 -8.22 -15.68
N PRO A 89 -11.01 -7.52 -14.56
CA PRO A 89 -9.67 -7.23 -14.04
C PRO A 89 -8.98 -8.53 -13.59
N HIS A 90 -7.69 -8.67 -13.92
CA HIS A 90 -6.90 -9.87 -13.56
C HIS A 90 -6.83 -10.09 -12.04
N TYR A 91 -6.71 -9.00 -11.31
CA TYR A 91 -6.73 -8.99 -9.85
C TYR A 91 -7.94 -8.19 -9.34
N PRO A 92 -8.63 -8.65 -8.29
CA PRO A 92 -9.66 -7.85 -7.62
C PRO A 92 -9.06 -6.51 -7.15
N LEU A 93 -9.46 -5.39 -7.79
CA LEU A 93 -8.88 -4.07 -7.53
C LEU A 93 -9.04 -3.66 -6.06
N ASP A 94 -10.16 -4.03 -5.44
CA ASP A 94 -10.39 -3.72 -4.02
C ASP A 94 -9.40 -4.46 -3.10
N ALA A 95 -8.95 -5.66 -3.47
CA ALA A 95 -7.91 -6.34 -2.71
C ALA A 95 -6.57 -5.61 -2.81
N LEU A 96 -6.18 -5.20 -4.03
CA LEU A 96 -4.94 -4.42 -4.24
C LEU A 96 -4.98 -3.08 -3.48
N ARG A 97 -6.12 -2.38 -3.49
CA ARG A 97 -6.35 -1.16 -2.71
C ARG A 97 -6.15 -1.40 -1.21
N GLN A 98 -6.73 -2.46 -0.65
CA GLN A 98 -6.55 -2.77 0.77
C GLN A 98 -5.08 -3.03 1.11
N LEU A 99 -4.36 -3.78 0.29
CA LEU A 99 -2.96 -4.12 0.53
C LEU A 99 -2.05 -2.89 0.43
N THR A 100 -2.23 -2.04 -0.58
CA THR A 100 -1.41 -0.84 -0.78
C THR A 100 -1.69 0.25 0.26
N ARG A 101 -2.95 0.48 0.61
CA ARG A 101 -3.33 1.40 1.71
C ARG A 101 -2.77 0.92 3.04
N ASN A 102 -2.81 -0.39 3.29
CA ASN A 102 -2.22 -1.01 4.48
C ASN A 102 -0.70 -0.79 4.51
N ALA A 103 0.01 -0.99 3.39
CA ALA A 103 1.44 -0.76 3.31
C ALA A 103 1.80 0.71 3.61
N VAL A 104 1.10 1.69 3.03
CA VAL A 104 1.32 3.11 3.31
C VAL A 104 1.00 3.46 4.76
N MET A 105 -0.10 2.95 5.31
CA MET A 105 -0.55 3.26 6.67
C MET A 105 0.38 2.70 7.74
N HIS A 106 0.91 1.48 7.57
CA HIS A 106 1.72 0.77 8.56
C HIS A 106 3.24 0.90 8.34
N ARG A 107 3.67 1.61 7.28
CA ARG A 107 5.07 1.87 7.01
C ARG A 107 5.76 2.52 8.21
N THR A 108 7.04 2.16 8.46
CA THR A 108 7.87 2.93 9.40
C THR A 108 8.46 4.16 8.68
N TYR A 109 8.06 5.37 9.13
CA TYR A 109 8.46 6.62 8.47
C TYR A 109 9.76 7.23 9.01
N GLU A 110 10.15 6.88 10.22
CA GLU A 110 11.24 7.56 10.93
C GLU A 110 12.52 6.74 11.05
N SER A 111 12.48 5.43 10.82
CA SER A 111 13.64 4.55 11.04
C SER A 111 14.29 4.00 9.76
N THR A 112 13.79 4.38 8.58
CA THR A 112 14.34 3.94 7.30
C THR A 112 13.99 4.90 6.16
N ASN A 113 14.92 5.03 5.20
CA ASN A 113 14.69 5.74 3.96
C ASN A 113 14.14 4.86 2.83
N ALA A 114 13.90 3.57 3.08
CA ALA A 114 13.31 2.68 2.09
C ALA A 114 11.84 3.05 1.84
N PRO A 115 11.38 3.20 0.59
CA PRO A 115 9.97 3.48 0.27
C PRO A 115 9.10 2.22 0.39
N VAL A 116 7.78 2.41 0.33
CA VAL A 116 6.88 1.32 -0.08
C VAL A 116 7.19 0.98 -1.53
N ARG A 117 7.31 -0.30 -1.88
CA ARG A 117 7.58 -0.75 -3.25
C ARG A 117 6.45 -1.64 -3.73
N VAL A 118 6.02 -1.41 -4.97
CA VAL A 118 5.08 -2.26 -5.67
C VAL A 118 5.77 -2.75 -6.94
N TYR A 119 6.05 -4.05 -6.99
CA TYR A 119 6.62 -4.74 -8.14
C TYR A 119 5.52 -5.57 -8.81
N TRP A 120 5.22 -5.27 -10.04
CA TRP A 120 4.24 -5.98 -10.85
C TRP A 120 4.94 -6.79 -11.92
N PHE A 121 5.12 -8.07 -11.67
CA PHE A 121 5.65 -9.07 -12.59
C PHE A 121 4.56 -9.65 -13.49
N ASP A 122 4.92 -10.52 -14.43
CA ASP A 122 3.94 -11.19 -15.29
C ASP A 122 3.13 -12.25 -14.54
N ASP A 123 3.69 -12.84 -13.47
CA ASP A 123 3.07 -13.92 -12.70
C ASP A 123 2.53 -13.47 -11.33
N ARG A 124 2.91 -12.28 -10.84
CA ARG A 124 2.55 -11.82 -9.49
C ARG A 124 2.69 -10.31 -9.30
N ILE A 125 2.09 -9.84 -8.23
CA ILE A 125 2.34 -8.49 -7.68
C ILE A 125 2.96 -8.66 -6.28
N GLU A 126 4.02 -7.92 -6.00
CA GLU A 126 4.64 -7.83 -4.68
C GLU A 126 4.50 -6.42 -4.13
N ILE A 127 4.02 -6.29 -2.88
CA ILE A 127 3.87 -5.02 -2.18
C ILE A 127 4.74 -5.09 -0.93
N HIS A 128 5.88 -4.41 -0.96
CA HIS A 128 6.87 -4.38 0.10
C HIS A 128 6.68 -3.16 0.99
N ASN A 129 6.47 -3.41 2.27
CA ASN A 129 6.31 -2.39 3.30
C ASN A 129 7.52 -2.38 4.23
N PRO A 130 8.34 -1.32 4.28
CA PRO A 130 9.38 -1.17 5.27
C PRO A 130 8.82 -1.04 6.68
N GLY A 131 9.31 -1.88 7.58
CA GLY A 131 8.84 -2.04 8.95
C GLY A 131 8.12 -3.38 9.15
N GLY A 132 8.63 -4.18 10.08
CA GLY A 132 8.07 -5.47 10.45
C GLY A 132 6.78 -5.33 11.28
N PRO A 133 6.35 -6.39 11.93
CA PRO A 133 5.25 -6.37 12.88
C PRO A 133 5.43 -5.31 13.96
N PHE A 134 4.34 -4.80 14.53
CA PHE A 134 4.36 -3.73 15.52
C PHE A 134 3.44 -4.04 16.70
N GLY A 135 3.87 -3.70 17.90
CA GLY A 135 3.11 -3.85 19.13
C GLY A 135 2.76 -5.32 19.41
N SER A 136 1.48 -5.62 19.50
CA SER A 136 0.95 -6.97 19.76
C SER A 136 0.97 -7.91 18.53
N VAL A 137 1.26 -7.39 17.35
CA VAL A 137 1.35 -8.18 16.11
C VAL A 137 2.72 -8.83 16.03
N THR A 138 2.75 -10.15 15.79
CA THR A 138 3.96 -10.95 15.60
C THR A 138 3.91 -11.67 14.24
N PRO A 139 5.02 -12.25 13.74
CA PRO A 139 4.99 -13.06 12.51
C PRO A 139 3.98 -14.19 12.56
N GLU A 140 3.79 -14.81 13.74
CA GLU A 140 2.93 -15.99 13.95
C GLU A 140 1.44 -15.62 13.94
N ASN A 141 1.10 -14.41 14.40
CA ASN A 141 -0.30 -13.97 14.51
C ASN A 141 -0.70 -12.95 13.43
N PHE A 142 0.22 -12.59 12.51
CA PHE A 142 -0.01 -11.58 11.49
C PHE A 142 -1.23 -11.90 10.61
N GLY A 143 -2.15 -10.94 10.56
CA GLY A 143 -3.38 -11.04 9.77
C GLY A 143 -4.40 -12.04 10.31
N GLN A 144 -4.28 -12.49 11.56
CA GLN A 144 -5.33 -13.22 12.26
C GLN A 144 -6.48 -12.26 12.65
N PRO A 145 -7.74 -12.73 12.62
CA PRO A 145 -8.88 -11.92 13.04
C PRO A 145 -8.72 -11.40 14.47
N GLY A 146 -8.97 -10.11 14.67
CA GLY A 146 -8.88 -9.46 15.99
C GLY A 146 -7.47 -9.07 16.42
N VAL A 147 -6.43 -9.49 15.71
CA VAL A 147 -5.05 -9.07 15.98
C VAL A 147 -4.73 -7.83 15.15
N THR A 148 -4.67 -6.68 15.79
CA THR A 148 -4.41 -5.41 15.13
C THR A 148 -3.66 -4.48 16.08
N ASP A 149 -2.60 -3.86 15.57
CA ASP A 149 -1.91 -2.77 16.23
C ASP A 149 -1.45 -1.75 15.18
N TYR A 150 -1.32 -0.49 15.59
CA TYR A 150 -1.03 0.61 14.65
C TYR A 150 0.29 1.28 14.97
N ARG A 151 1.26 1.18 14.08
CA ARG A 151 2.50 1.95 14.15
C ARG A 151 2.23 3.46 14.05
N ASN A 152 1.28 3.84 13.20
CA ASN A 152 0.93 5.22 12.90
C ASN A 152 -0.57 5.49 13.18
N PRO A 153 -1.02 5.50 14.45
CA PRO A 153 -2.46 5.59 14.78
C PRO A 153 -3.09 6.89 14.29
N ASN A 154 -2.39 8.02 14.39
CA ASN A 154 -2.90 9.30 13.93
C ASN A 154 -2.99 9.38 12.39
N LEU A 155 -2.08 8.69 11.67
CA LEU A 155 -2.17 8.58 10.21
C LEU A 155 -3.37 7.71 9.81
N ALA A 156 -3.62 6.62 10.53
CA ALA A 156 -4.78 5.77 10.29
C ALA A 156 -6.10 6.55 10.47
N GLU A 157 -6.21 7.38 11.52
CA GLU A 157 -7.36 8.26 11.73
C GLU A 157 -7.50 9.32 10.62
N SER A 158 -6.40 9.90 10.16
CA SER A 158 -6.41 10.86 9.06
C SER A 158 -6.88 10.20 7.75
N LEU A 159 -6.39 9.00 7.44
CA LEU A 159 -6.84 8.24 6.26
C LEU A 159 -8.30 7.82 6.36
N ARG A 160 -8.81 7.56 7.56
CA ARG A 160 -10.23 7.31 7.80
C ARG A 160 -11.07 8.56 7.53
N ALA A 161 -10.64 9.71 8.03
CA ALA A 161 -11.33 10.99 7.80
C ALA A 161 -11.36 11.38 6.32
N LEU A 162 -10.32 11.00 5.56
CA LEU A 162 -10.22 11.20 4.11
C LEU A 162 -10.98 10.11 3.30
N GLY A 163 -11.61 9.13 3.94
CA GLY A 163 -12.40 8.09 3.29
C GLY A 163 -11.59 6.92 2.70
N TYR A 164 -10.28 6.86 2.92
CA TYR A 164 -9.44 5.74 2.43
C TYR A 164 -9.57 4.47 3.30
N VAL A 165 -9.93 4.60 4.56
CA VAL A 165 -10.11 3.49 5.50
C VAL A 165 -11.54 3.51 6.03
N GLN A 166 -12.30 2.42 5.84
CA GLN A 166 -13.69 2.34 6.31
C GLN A 166 -13.79 1.62 7.66
N ARG A 167 -13.07 0.52 7.83
CA ARG A 167 -13.07 -0.29 9.07
C ARG A 167 -11.64 -0.62 9.46
N PHE A 168 -11.24 -0.26 10.66
CA PHE A 168 -9.94 -0.63 11.19
C PHE A 168 -9.81 -2.15 11.34
N GLY A 169 -8.64 -2.69 10.97
CA GLY A 169 -8.33 -4.11 11.09
C GLY A 169 -8.98 -5.04 10.06
N ALA A 170 -9.84 -4.53 9.17
CA ALA A 170 -10.53 -5.36 8.18
C ALA A 170 -9.79 -5.54 6.86
N GLY A 171 -8.79 -4.70 6.54
CA GLY A 171 -8.16 -4.63 5.22
C GLY A 171 -7.54 -5.97 4.78
N ILE A 172 -6.74 -6.60 5.62
CA ILE A 172 -6.12 -7.91 5.33
C ILE A 172 -7.19 -9.00 5.18
N SER A 173 -8.22 -9.01 6.02
CA SER A 173 -9.32 -9.98 5.94
C SER A 173 -10.11 -9.84 4.63
N ILE A 174 -10.36 -8.60 4.18
CA ILE A 174 -11.00 -8.31 2.88
C ILE A 174 -10.12 -8.81 1.74
N ALA A 175 -8.82 -8.48 1.75
CA ALA A 175 -7.88 -8.92 0.72
C ALA A 175 -7.80 -10.46 0.66
N ARG A 176 -7.70 -11.14 1.81
CA ARG A 176 -7.70 -12.61 1.88
C ARG A 176 -8.99 -13.23 1.33
N ARG A 177 -10.14 -12.64 1.63
CA ARG A 177 -11.43 -13.13 1.09
C ARG A 177 -11.51 -13.03 -0.44
N LEU A 178 -10.99 -11.91 -1.00
CA LEU A 178 -11.04 -11.67 -2.44
C LEU A 178 -9.99 -12.45 -3.22
N LEU A 179 -8.82 -12.69 -2.63
CA LEU A 179 -7.67 -13.33 -3.28
C LEU A 179 -7.50 -14.80 -2.89
N SER A 180 -8.10 -15.23 -1.78
CA SER A 180 -8.01 -16.61 -1.28
C SER A 180 -6.56 -17.12 -1.21
N GLN A 181 -6.25 -18.22 -1.86
CA GLN A 181 -4.92 -18.85 -1.88
C GLN A 181 -3.89 -18.06 -2.73
N ARG A 182 -4.33 -17.08 -3.52
CA ARG A 182 -3.45 -16.23 -4.32
C ARG A 182 -2.65 -15.23 -3.48
N LEU A 183 -3.04 -14.97 -2.22
CA LEU A 183 -2.39 -14.03 -1.31
C LEU A 183 -1.52 -14.74 -0.29
N ARG A 184 -0.23 -14.43 -0.30
CA ARG A 184 0.74 -14.84 0.71
C ARG A 184 1.39 -13.61 1.32
N PHE A 185 1.77 -13.70 2.59
CA PHE A 185 2.60 -12.69 3.27
C PHE A 185 3.96 -13.29 3.65
N GLU A 186 4.99 -12.49 3.45
CA GLU A 186 6.31 -12.68 4.05
C GLU A 186 6.46 -11.65 5.16
N VAL A 187 6.61 -12.13 6.39
CA VAL A 187 6.66 -11.28 7.59
C VAL A 187 8.02 -11.44 8.22
N GLN A 188 8.81 -10.37 8.20
CA GLN A 188 10.16 -10.30 8.74
C GLN A 188 10.27 -9.16 9.75
N PRO A 189 11.27 -9.16 10.65
CA PRO A 189 11.44 -8.08 11.62
C PRO A 189 11.58 -6.68 11.00
N GLY A 190 12.14 -6.58 9.78
CA GLY A 190 12.42 -5.31 9.10
C GLY A 190 11.43 -4.95 7.98
N PHE A 191 10.61 -5.89 7.52
CA PHE A 191 9.65 -5.64 6.44
C PHE A 191 8.49 -6.64 6.43
N ILE A 192 7.42 -6.26 5.75
CA ILE A 192 6.32 -7.15 5.40
C ILE A 192 6.11 -7.05 3.89
N ALA A 193 6.05 -8.19 3.21
CA ALA A 193 5.68 -8.24 1.80
C ALA A 193 4.36 -8.99 1.62
N ALA A 194 3.43 -8.38 0.89
CA ALA A 194 2.23 -9.05 0.38
C ALA A 194 2.49 -9.49 -1.06
N ILE A 195 2.36 -10.79 -1.33
CA ILE A 195 2.60 -11.40 -2.64
C ILE A 195 1.26 -11.92 -3.16
N VAL A 196 0.83 -11.38 -4.29
CA VAL A 196 -0.43 -11.73 -4.96
C VAL A 196 -0.10 -12.41 -6.27
N ARG A 197 -0.42 -13.69 -6.39
CA ARG A 197 -0.19 -14.49 -7.61
C ARG A 197 -1.29 -14.27 -8.66
N GLY A 198 -0.89 -14.37 -9.93
CA GLY A 198 -1.78 -14.30 -11.08
C GLY A 198 -2.71 -15.50 -11.23
#